data_0ed4adc02c574a31766ae1e0273b4fa7
#
_entry.id   0ed4adc02c574a31766ae1e0273b4fa7
#
_cell.length_a   1.000
_cell.length_b   1.000
_cell.length_c   1.000
_cell.angle_alpha   90.00
_cell.angle_beta   90.00
_cell.angle_gamma   90.00
#
_symmetry.space_group_name_H-M   'P 1'
#
loop_
_entity.id
_entity.type
_entity.pdbx_description
1 polymer ?
#
loop_
_entity_poly.entity_id
_entity_poly.type
_entity_poly.pdbx_seq_one_letter_code
_entity_poly.pdbx_strand_id
1 'polypeptide(L)'
;MRARGAKSTDIAILVVAADDGIMPQTVESINHAKAAEVPIIVAINKMDKPTANPDKIKEQLTKYDLIPEEWGGDTVIVPISAKTGMGLDELLEMVLLTAEVQELKANPNRRAKGTVIEARLDKNRGPVATLLVQNGTLKQGDIVIAGTAVGRVRVMTNDKGRTVKTAGPSVPVEITGLGEVPAPGDEFNAVTDERMARELVEQRKQAQKDALAKLNQKVTLDNLFARMQEGEMKTLNLIVKADVQGSAEAVKASLEKISNEEVRVKVIHAGVGAINESDVLLASTSGAIIVGFNVRPDAAAQASGHRANVDMRFYRVIYEAIDEIEAAMKGMLAPKFEEVVIGHAEVRMTYKVSAVGTVAGCMVKDGKVTRDAKVRVLRDNIVVYEGEIGSLQRFKDQAKEVTAGYECGMTVAGYNDIKEFDIFECFTMQEVKR
;
A
#
# COMPACT_ATOMS: atom_id res chain seq x y z
N MET A 1 7.24 5.64 9.17
CA MET A 1 8.54 6.14 9.69
C MET A 1 8.50 7.62 10.02
N ARG A 2 8.07 8.55 9.13
CA ARG A 2 8.05 10.02 9.38
C ARG A 2 7.23 10.42 10.60
N ALA A 3 6.01 9.92 10.77
CA ALA A 3 5.17 10.22 11.94
C ALA A 3 5.81 9.84 13.29
N ARG A 4 6.60 8.75 13.30
CA ARG A 4 7.33 8.32 14.50
C ARG A 4 8.56 9.16 14.75
N GLY A 5 9.29 9.50 13.67
CA GLY A 5 10.43 10.42 13.76
C GLY A 5 10.00 11.77 14.32
N ALA A 6 8.94 12.37 13.82
CA ALA A 6 8.43 13.64 14.29
C ALA A 6 8.10 13.65 15.80
N LYS A 7 7.52 12.57 16.34
CA LYS A 7 7.22 12.45 17.79
C LYS A 7 8.46 12.29 18.68
N SER A 8 9.58 11.91 18.13
CA SER A 8 10.83 11.68 18.89
C SER A 8 11.86 12.79 18.72
N THR A 9 11.58 13.81 17.90
CA THR A 9 12.47 14.94 17.61
C THR A 9 11.94 16.23 18.24
N ASP A 10 12.85 17.15 18.51
CA ASP A 10 12.54 18.46 19.10
C ASP A 10 12.46 19.55 18.02
N ILE A 11 13.19 19.40 16.89
CA ILE A 11 13.23 20.32 15.76
C ILE A 11 13.24 19.53 14.46
N ALA A 12 12.48 19.95 13.47
CA ALA A 12 12.45 19.34 12.15
C ALA A 12 13.09 20.26 11.09
N ILE A 13 14.06 19.74 10.33
CA ILE A 13 14.60 20.44 9.17
C ILE A 13 13.93 19.88 7.92
N LEU A 14 13.15 20.72 7.22
CA LEU A 14 12.50 20.38 5.98
C LEU A 14 13.36 20.82 4.80
N VAL A 15 13.96 19.86 4.10
CA VAL A 15 14.78 20.14 2.92
C VAL A 15 13.92 20.14 1.68
N VAL A 16 13.88 21.28 0.96
CA VAL A 16 13.14 21.46 -0.30
C VAL A 16 14.10 21.87 -1.40
N ALA A 17 14.02 21.24 -2.57
CA ALA A 17 14.85 21.61 -3.69
C ALA A 17 14.30 22.87 -4.39
N ALA A 18 15.16 23.86 -4.64
CA ALA A 18 14.77 25.13 -5.26
C ALA A 18 14.29 25.01 -6.71
N ASP A 19 14.66 23.92 -7.39
CA ASP A 19 14.29 23.63 -8.78
C ASP A 19 13.02 22.78 -8.93
N ASP A 20 12.72 21.90 -7.96
CA ASP A 20 11.63 20.92 -8.06
C ASP A 20 10.31 21.40 -7.40
N GLY A 21 10.41 22.28 -6.40
CA GLY A 21 9.26 22.76 -5.62
C GLY A 21 8.79 21.80 -4.53
N ILE A 22 7.55 22.02 -4.03
CA ILE A 22 6.95 21.19 -2.99
C ILE A 22 6.32 19.95 -3.62
N MET A 23 6.91 18.79 -3.31
CA MET A 23 6.45 17.48 -3.75
C MET A 23 5.46 16.87 -2.75
N PRO A 24 4.62 15.88 -3.13
CA PRO A 24 3.67 15.23 -2.21
C PRO A 24 4.33 14.68 -0.94
N GLN A 25 5.56 14.18 -1.03
CA GLN A 25 6.33 13.71 0.12
C GLN A 25 6.74 14.85 1.07
N THR A 26 6.94 16.04 0.55
CA THR A 26 7.23 17.25 1.34
C THR A 26 5.99 17.67 2.13
N VAL A 27 4.81 17.64 1.49
CA VAL A 27 3.52 17.92 2.14
C VAL A 27 3.24 16.93 3.27
N GLU A 28 3.48 15.64 3.03
CA GLU A 28 3.37 14.61 4.08
C GLU A 28 4.28 14.93 5.28
N SER A 29 5.53 15.34 5.00
CA SER A 29 6.49 15.69 6.07
C SER A 29 6.05 16.91 6.88
N ILE A 30 5.52 17.94 6.23
CA ILE A 30 4.94 19.13 6.89
C ILE A 30 3.79 18.71 7.80
N ASN A 31 2.85 17.92 7.29
CA ASN A 31 1.69 17.49 8.06
C ASN A 31 2.09 16.65 9.29
N HIS A 32 3.11 15.79 9.16
CA HIS A 32 3.61 15.01 10.30
C HIS A 32 4.33 15.87 11.34
N ALA A 33 5.13 16.86 10.93
CA ALA A 33 5.78 17.76 11.86
C ALA A 33 4.77 18.66 12.60
N LYS A 34 3.77 19.18 11.88
CA LYS A 34 2.67 19.96 12.47
C LYS A 34 1.83 19.11 13.44
N ALA A 35 1.47 17.88 13.07
CA ALA A 35 0.72 16.96 13.94
C ALA A 35 1.50 16.56 15.21
N ALA A 36 2.82 16.66 15.19
CA ALA A 36 3.69 16.41 16.34
C ALA A 36 4.04 17.72 17.11
N GLU A 37 3.55 18.87 16.65
CA GLU A 37 3.82 20.21 17.23
C GLU A 37 5.32 20.54 17.30
N VAL A 38 6.10 20.03 16.32
CA VAL A 38 7.54 20.25 16.24
C VAL A 38 7.83 21.48 15.38
N PRO A 39 8.64 22.45 15.83
CA PRO A 39 9.05 23.59 15.03
C PRO A 39 9.79 23.15 13.76
N ILE A 40 9.46 23.80 12.64
CA ILE A 40 9.99 23.46 11.32
C ILE A 40 10.94 24.57 10.87
N ILE A 41 12.19 24.20 10.55
CA ILE A 41 13.13 25.03 9.83
C ILE A 41 13.15 24.55 8.38
N VAL A 42 12.99 25.46 7.41
CA VAL A 42 13.01 25.09 5.99
C VAL A 42 14.37 25.41 5.39
N ALA A 43 15.02 24.39 4.83
CA ALA A 43 16.26 24.53 4.08
C ALA A 43 15.99 24.42 2.57
N ILE A 44 16.07 25.53 1.83
CA ILE A 44 15.91 25.55 0.38
C ILE A 44 17.25 25.17 -0.27
N ASN A 45 17.34 23.92 -0.71
CA ASN A 45 18.58 23.34 -1.23
C ASN A 45 18.71 23.51 -2.77
N LYS A 46 19.89 23.24 -3.29
CA LYS A 46 20.29 23.35 -4.69
C LYS A 46 20.34 24.81 -5.22
N MET A 47 20.70 25.75 -4.36
CA MET A 47 20.85 27.16 -4.75
C MET A 47 22.00 27.41 -5.75
N ASP A 48 22.87 26.42 -5.97
CA ASP A 48 23.92 26.43 -6.99
C ASP A 48 23.38 26.28 -8.43
N LYS A 49 22.11 25.92 -8.62
CA LYS A 49 21.52 25.76 -9.93
C LYS A 49 20.99 27.09 -10.49
N PRO A 50 21.18 27.36 -11.81
CA PRO A 50 20.67 28.59 -12.45
C PRO A 50 19.11 28.65 -12.49
N THR A 51 18.45 27.51 -12.31
CA THR A 51 16.98 27.39 -12.26
C THR A 51 16.41 27.55 -10.85
N ALA A 52 17.27 27.79 -9.84
CA ALA A 52 16.84 27.95 -8.46
C ALA A 52 15.93 29.17 -8.29
N ASN A 53 14.76 28.98 -7.72
CA ASN A 53 13.81 30.07 -7.44
C ASN A 53 13.28 29.95 -6.00
N PRO A 54 13.96 30.55 -5.00
CA PRO A 54 13.56 30.50 -3.60
C PRO A 54 12.22 31.18 -3.33
N ASP A 55 11.89 32.28 -4.02
CA ASP A 55 10.67 33.04 -3.80
C ASP A 55 9.43 32.22 -4.17
N LYS A 56 9.50 31.46 -5.23
CA LYS A 56 8.44 30.50 -5.62
C LYS A 56 8.21 29.44 -4.54
N ILE A 57 9.29 28.98 -3.90
CA ILE A 57 9.16 27.98 -2.80
C ILE A 57 8.52 28.63 -1.56
N LYS A 58 8.95 29.86 -1.20
CA LYS A 58 8.35 30.63 -0.10
C LYS A 58 6.85 30.83 -0.30
N GLU A 59 6.43 31.19 -1.52
CA GLU A 59 5.02 31.33 -1.89
C GLU A 59 4.25 29.99 -1.77
N GLN A 60 4.84 28.88 -2.20
CA GLN A 60 4.22 27.57 -2.06
C GLN A 60 4.09 27.12 -0.61
N LEU A 61 5.06 27.40 0.25
CA LEU A 61 5.05 27.08 1.67
C LEU A 61 3.94 27.81 2.42
N THR A 62 3.61 29.04 2.02
CA THR A 62 2.52 29.83 2.62
C THR A 62 1.17 29.10 2.49
N LYS A 63 0.95 28.28 1.45
CA LYS A 63 -0.27 27.47 1.30
C LYS A 63 -0.42 26.39 2.39
N TYR A 64 0.68 26.09 3.06
CA TYR A 64 0.73 25.10 4.14
C TYR A 64 0.96 25.78 5.50
N ASP A 65 0.61 27.09 5.66
CA ASP A 65 0.82 27.89 6.87
C ASP A 65 2.27 27.88 7.39
N LEU A 66 3.24 27.79 6.49
CA LEU A 66 4.65 28.00 6.77
C LEU A 66 5.04 29.36 6.18
N ILE A 67 4.77 30.41 6.96
CA ILE A 67 5.00 31.80 6.53
C ILE A 67 6.42 32.20 6.92
N PRO A 68 7.24 32.69 5.96
CA PRO A 68 8.60 33.15 6.25
C PRO A 68 8.61 34.28 7.28
N GLU A 69 9.63 34.36 8.10
CA GLU A 69 9.84 35.51 9.03
C GLU A 69 9.88 36.84 8.30
N GLU A 70 10.48 36.90 7.09
CA GLU A 70 10.53 38.09 6.22
C GLU A 70 9.12 38.61 5.86
N TRP A 71 8.09 37.75 5.88
CA TRP A 71 6.70 38.07 5.57
C TRP A 71 5.82 38.19 6.84
N GLY A 72 6.46 38.24 8.03
CA GLY A 72 5.77 38.36 9.30
C GLY A 72 5.27 37.07 9.92
N GLY A 73 5.78 35.92 9.46
CA GLY A 73 5.53 34.61 10.08
C GLY A 73 6.61 34.18 11.05
N ASP A 74 6.61 32.94 11.45
CA ASP A 74 7.46 32.31 12.46
C ASP A 74 8.32 31.16 11.88
N THR A 75 8.29 30.96 10.54
CA THR A 75 9.05 29.89 9.93
C THR A 75 10.42 30.40 9.44
N VAL A 76 11.47 29.84 10.02
CA VAL A 76 12.85 30.09 9.58
C VAL A 76 13.12 29.43 8.25
N ILE A 77 13.56 30.19 7.25
CA ILE A 77 13.90 29.69 5.92
C ILE A 77 15.33 30.04 5.57
N VAL A 78 16.16 29.04 5.32
CA VAL A 78 17.58 29.19 4.99
C VAL A 78 17.86 28.66 3.58
N PRO A 79 18.37 29.52 2.66
CA PRO A 79 18.82 29.06 1.35
C PRO A 79 20.18 28.38 1.46
N ILE A 80 20.29 27.14 0.98
CA ILE A 80 21.53 26.36 1.08
C ILE A 80 21.91 25.70 -0.23
N SER A 81 23.16 25.31 -0.33
CA SER A 81 23.64 24.34 -1.33
C SER A 81 24.49 23.25 -0.66
N ALA A 82 23.91 22.08 -0.51
CA ALA A 82 24.62 20.93 0.06
C ALA A 82 25.86 20.53 -0.78
N LYS A 83 25.87 20.86 -2.08
CA LYS A 83 26.98 20.57 -3.00
C LYS A 83 28.19 21.49 -2.76
N THR A 84 27.94 22.78 -2.54
CA THR A 84 29.00 23.81 -2.38
C THR A 84 29.31 24.12 -0.93
N GLY A 85 28.44 23.70 0.00
CA GLY A 85 28.55 24.06 1.42
C GLY A 85 27.94 25.43 1.77
N MET A 86 27.42 26.17 0.79
CA MET A 86 26.80 27.48 0.99
C MET A 86 25.60 27.40 1.94
N GLY A 87 25.54 28.32 2.94
CA GLY A 87 24.44 28.46 3.89
C GLY A 87 24.32 27.35 4.95
N LEU A 88 25.26 26.39 5.00
CA LEU A 88 25.19 25.30 5.98
C LEU A 88 25.49 25.80 7.40
N ASP A 89 26.45 26.69 7.57
CA ASP A 89 26.79 27.28 8.87
C ASP A 89 25.62 28.11 9.42
N GLU A 90 24.98 28.90 8.56
CA GLU A 90 23.78 29.69 8.88
C GLU A 90 22.60 28.75 9.28
N LEU A 91 22.39 27.64 8.57
CA LEU A 91 21.39 26.65 8.95
C LEU A 91 21.64 26.06 10.35
N LEU A 92 22.91 25.76 10.67
CA LEU A 92 23.28 25.24 11.98
C LEU A 92 23.09 26.28 13.09
N GLU A 93 23.41 27.56 12.81
CA GLU A 93 23.15 28.66 13.75
C GLU A 93 21.64 28.81 14.01
N MET A 94 20.80 28.73 12.98
CA MET A 94 19.33 28.78 13.15
C MET A 94 18.79 27.60 13.96
N VAL A 95 19.36 26.40 13.78
CA VAL A 95 18.99 25.23 14.61
C VAL A 95 19.34 25.46 16.08
N LEU A 96 20.52 25.99 16.36
CA LEU A 96 20.94 26.32 17.75
C LEU A 96 20.05 27.39 18.37
N LEU A 97 19.77 28.45 17.62
CA LEU A 97 18.88 29.51 18.07
C LEU A 97 17.46 29.01 18.38
N THR A 98 16.91 28.20 17.50
CA THR A 98 15.59 27.56 17.70
C THR A 98 15.60 26.65 18.93
N ALA A 99 16.68 25.89 19.15
CA ALA A 99 16.82 25.05 20.35
C ALA A 99 16.90 25.89 21.66
N GLU A 100 17.55 27.04 21.63
CA GLU A 100 17.59 27.97 22.76
C GLU A 100 16.20 28.55 23.06
N VAL A 101 15.49 29.01 22.04
CA VAL A 101 14.13 29.58 22.17
C VAL A 101 13.17 28.54 22.74
N GLN A 102 13.30 27.26 22.35
CA GLN A 102 12.49 26.17 22.87
C GLN A 102 12.86 25.75 24.31
N GLU A 103 13.93 26.28 24.88
CA GLU A 103 14.42 25.93 26.22
C GLU A 103 14.51 24.41 26.47
N LEU A 104 15.05 23.66 25.51
CA LEU A 104 15.12 22.18 25.59
C LEU A 104 15.95 21.75 26.81
N LYS A 105 15.31 21.15 27.80
CA LYS A 105 15.91 20.73 29.08
C LYS A 105 15.65 19.28 29.38
N ALA A 106 16.65 18.59 29.91
CA ALA A 106 16.53 17.21 30.39
C ALA A 106 17.25 17.03 31.73
N ASN A 107 16.69 16.20 32.60
CA ASN A 107 17.28 15.88 33.89
C ASN A 107 18.04 14.56 33.82
N PRO A 108 19.38 14.54 33.82
CA PRO A 108 20.16 13.31 33.77
C PRO A 108 20.09 12.45 35.03
N ASN A 109 19.69 13.04 36.18
CA ASN A 109 19.73 12.37 37.48
C ASN A 109 18.47 11.51 37.77
N ARG A 110 17.54 11.39 36.85
CA ARG A 110 16.38 10.50 36.97
C ARG A 110 16.60 9.19 36.18
N ARG A 111 15.67 8.25 36.36
CA ARG A 111 15.61 7.03 35.54
C ARG A 111 15.33 7.37 34.10
N ALA A 112 15.92 6.58 33.18
CA ALA A 112 15.76 6.80 31.78
C ALA A 112 14.30 6.67 31.33
N LYS A 113 13.91 7.64 30.53
CA LYS A 113 12.69 7.65 29.72
C LYS A 113 13.08 8.07 28.31
N GLY A 114 12.40 7.48 27.30
CA GLY A 114 12.64 7.86 25.91
C GLY A 114 11.80 7.01 24.96
N THR A 115 12.25 6.92 23.71
CA THR A 115 11.49 6.30 22.63
C THR A 115 12.30 5.21 21.96
N VAL A 116 11.62 4.14 21.50
CA VAL A 116 12.18 3.10 20.65
C VAL A 116 12.25 3.63 19.22
N ILE A 117 13.46 3.77 18.67
CA ILE A 117 13.66 4.20 17.29
C ILE A 117 13.41 3.05 16.35
N GLU A 118 14.02 1.89 16.64
CA GLU A 118 13.97 0.70 15.80
C GLU A 118 14.14 -0.55 16.65
N ALA A 119 13.60 -1.67 16.17
CA ALA A 119 13.78 -2.95 16.82
C ALA A 119 13.82 -4.09 15.80
N ARG A 120 14.67 -5.08 16.08
CA ARG A 120 14.88 -6.24 15.23
C ARG A 120 15.11 -7.50 16.05
N LEU A 121 14.94 -8.65 15.41
CA LEU A 121 15.27 -9.94 15.97
C LEU A 121 16.59 -10.42 15.39
N ASP A 122 17.64 -10.45 16.21
CA ASP A 122 18.94 -10.98 15.83
C ASP A 122 19.03 -12.48 16.18
N LYS A 123 19.54 -13.30 15.27
CA LYS A 123 19.61 -14.76 15.45
C LYS A 123 20.46 -15.19 16.67
N ASN A 124 21.49 -14.41 16.99
CA ASN A 124 22.44 -14.76 18.05
C ASN A 124 22.19 -14.01 19.36
N ARG A 125 21.76 -12.74 19.24
CA ARG A 125 21.57 -11.82 20.38
C ARG A 125 20.12 -11.73 20.86
N GLY A 126 19.18 -12.34 20.13
CA GLY A 126 17.75 -12.24 20.41
C GLY A 126 17.16 -10.85 20.05
N PRO A 127 16.13 -10.39 20.77
CA PRO A 127 15.56 -9.06 20.54
C PRO A 127 16.59 -7.96 20.80
N VAL A 128 16.76 -7.10 19.81
CA VAL A 128 17.67 -5.94 19.83
C VAL A 128 16.84 -4.70 19.54
N ALA A 129 16.96 -3.67 20.36
CA ALA A 129 16.26 -2.41 20.18
C ALA A 129 17.20 -1.21 20.24
N THR A 130 17.01 -0.25 19.34
CA THR A 130 17.69 1.04 19.39
C THR A 130 16.79 2.02 20.13
N LEU A 131 17.25 2.51 21.26
CA LEU A 131 16.53 3.45 22.11
C LEU A 131 17.15 4.85 22.01
N LEU A 132 16.35 5.87 21.94
CA LEU A 132 16.76 7.25 22.14
C LEU A 132 16.38 7.67 23.55
N VAL A 133 17.35 7.91 24.39
CA VAL A 133 17.13 8.43 25.75
C VAL A 133 16.76 9.90 25.64
N GLN A 134 15.57 10.28 26.05
CA GLN A 134 15.10 11.67 26.04
C GLN A 134 15.31 12.34 27.41
N ASN A 135 15.16 11.58 28.50
CA ASN A 135 15.30 12.10 29.84
C ASN A 135 15.87 11.01 30.76
N GLY A 136 16.65 11.42 31.75
CA GLY A 136 17.30 10.48 32.67
C GLY A 136 18.55 9.84 32.11
N THR A 137 19.11 8.87 32.82
CA THR A 137 20.26 8.11 32.42
C THR A 137 19.94 6.62 32.46
N LEU A 138 20.10 5.93 31.32
CA LEU A 138 19.97 4.49 31.20
C LEU A 138 21.30 3.85 31.60
N LYS A 139 21.25 2.82 32.44
CA LYS A 139 22.43 2.06 32.90
C LYS A 139 22.32 0.61 32.48
N GLN A 140 23.48 -0.01 32.26
CA GLN A 140 23.55 -1.46 32.07
C GLN A 140 23.00 -2.14 33.32
N GLY A 141 22.15 -3.13 33.18
CA GLY A 141 21.46 -3.83 34.29
C GLY A 141 20.10 -3.27 34.64
N ASP A 142 19.72 -2.08 34.15
CA ASP A 142 18.39 -1.52 34.36
C ASP A 142 17.29 -2.42 33.72
N ILE A 143 16.13 -2.42 34.36
CA ILE A 143 14.93 -3.06 33.85
C ILE A 143 14.19 -2.04 32.99
N VAL A 144 13.94 -2.37 31.75
CA VAL A 144 13.26 -1.49 30.78
C VAL A 144 11.93 -2.10 30.37
N ILE A 145 10.89 -1.27 30.38
CA ILE A 145 9.59 -1.54 29.77
C ILE A 145 9.53 -0.71 28.48
N ALA A 146 9.28 -1.34 27.34
CA ALA A 146 9.08 -0.68 26.05
C ALA A 146 7.80 -1.23 25.42
N GLY A 147 6.72 -0.43 25.45
CA GLY A 147 5.39 -0.90 24.98
C GLY A 147 4.94 -2.17 25.70
N THR A 148 4.91 -3.29 24.98
CA THR A 148 4.58 -4.63 25.48
C THR A 148 5.81 -5.51 25.76
N ALA A 149 7.02 -4.99 25.54
CA ALA A 149 8.25 -5.70 25.83
C ALA A 149 8.83 -5.27 27.18
N VAL A 150 9.35 -6.22 27.93
CA VAL A 150 10.06 -5.99 29.19
C VAL A 150 11.34 -6.82 29.21
N GLY A 151 12.40 -6.28 29.82
CA GLY A 151 13.64 -7.02 29.99
C GLY A 151 14.69 -6.23 30.72
N ARG A 152 15.79 -6.93 31.05
CA ARG A 152 16.95 -6.32 31.70
C ARG A 152 18.02 -6.01 30.66
N VAL A 153 18.47 -4.77 30.61
CA VAL A 153 19.55 -4.33 29.72
C VAL A 153 20.82 -5.14 29.98
N ARG A 154 21.19 -6.00 29.06
CA ARG A 154 22.39 -6.83 29.17
C ARG A 154 23.61 -6.11 28.62
N VAL A 155 23.51 -5.64 27.40
CA VAL A 155 24.57 -4.89 26.71
C VAL A 155 23.98 -3.65 26.10
N MET A 156 24.67 -2.53 26.20
CA MET A 156 24.39 -1.30 25.47
C MET A 156 25.55 -1.00 24.53
N THR A 157 25.23 -0.65 23.30
CA THR A 157 26.21 -0.31 22.27
C THR A 157 25.86 1.07 21.68
N ASN A 158 26.87 1.92 21.52
CA ASN A 158 26.66 3.24 20.92
C ASN A 158 26.65 3.17 19.38
N ASP A 159 26.45 4.34 18.74
CA ASP A 159 26.48 4.54 17.28
C ASP A 159 27.78 4.05 16.60
N LYS A 160 28.91 4.03 17.33
CA LYS A 160 30.23 3.55 16.86
C LYS A 160 30.47 2.06 17.11
N GLY A 161 29.46 1.31 17.54
CA GLY A 161 29.59 -0.13 17.83
C GLY A 161 30.36 -0.45 19.12
N ARG A 162 30.62 0.55 19.99
CA ARG A 162 31.35 0.33 21.27
C ARG A 162 30.35 0.12 22.40
N THR A 163 30.68 -0.85 23.27
CA THR A 163 29.90 -1.10 24.48
C THR A 163 30.04 0.06 25.46
N VAL A 164 28.90 0.57 25.95
CA VAL A 164 28.80 1.64 26.92
C VAL A 164 28.04 1.17 28.17
N LYS A 165 28.42 1.69 29.36
CA LYS A 165 27.75 1.35 30.62
C LYS A 165 26.59 2.24 30.96
N THR A 166 26.58 3.49 30.44
CA THR A 166 25.59 4.50 30.72
C THR A 166 25.25 5.29 29.44
N ALA A 167 24.00 5.71 29.30
CA ALA A 167 23.54 6.57 28.23
C ALA A 167 22.67 7.68 28.83
N GLY A 168 23.12 8.94 28.69
CA GLY A 168 22.42 10.13 29.15
C GLY A 168 21.36 10.62 28.15
N PRO A 169 20.74 11.78 28.42
CA PRO A 169 19.77 12.40 27.50
C PRO A 169 20.34 12.65 26.11
N SER A 170 19.50 12.53 25.08
CA SER A 170 19.81 12.70 23.65
C SER A 170 20.83 11.70 23.10
N VAL A 171 21.12 10.61 23.81
CA VAL A 171 22.06 9.57 23.35
C VAL A 171 21.29 8.38 22.81
N PRO A 172 21.49 8.01 21.52
CA PRO A 172 20.96 6.77 20.98
C PRO A 172 21.83 5.58 21.40
N VAL A 173 21.19 4.47 21.82
CA VAL A 173 21.87 3.24 22.19
C VAL A 173 21.13 2.00 21.70
N GLU A 174 21.88 1.06 21.14
CA GLU A 174 21.37 -0.28 20.84
C GLU A 174 21.44 -1.12 22.12
N ILE A 175 20.33 -1.71 22.53
CA ILE A 175 20.26 -2.55 23.72
C ILE A 175 19.89 -4.00 23.37
N THR A 176 20.35 -4.93 24.21
CA THR A 176 19.95 -6.34 24.20
C THR A 176 19.40 -6.74 25.56
N GLY A 177 18.57 -7.78 25.59
CA GLY A 177 18.04 -8.37 26.83
C GLY A 177 16.55 -8.13 27.05
N LEU A 178 15.85 -7.56 26.08
CA LEU A 178 14.38 -7.55 26.07
C LEU A 178 13.83 -8.96 25.81
N GLY A 179 12.67 -9.26 26.36
CA GLY A 179 12.00 -10.55 26.16
C GLY A 179 11.35 -10.69 24.78
N GLU A 180 10.92 -9.59 24.20
CA GLU A 180 10.26 -9.49 22.89
C GLU A 180 10.76 -8.27 22.12
N VAL A 181 10.49 -8.22 20.82
CA VAL A 181 10.82 -7.07 19.97
C VAL A 181 9.76 -5.99 20.20
N PRO A 182 10.12 -4.80 20.75
CA PRO A 182 9.16 -3.71 20.94
C PRO A 182 8.77 -3.08 19.62
N ALA A 183 7.61 -2.39 19.61
CA ALA A 183 7.21 -1.62 18.44
C ALA A 183 8.03 -0.31 18.33
N PRO A 184 8.51 0.05 17.14
CA PRO A 184 9.15 1.34 16.92
C PRO A 184 8.17 2.49 17.19
N GLY A 185 8.63 3.49 17.94
CA GLY A 185 7.80 4.60 18.42
C GLY A 185 7.16 4.36 19.80
N ASP A 186 7.33 3.16 20.37
CA ASP A 186 6.92 2.92 21.74
C ASP A 186 7.75 3.77 22.73
N GLU A 187 7.12 4.28 23.76
CA GLU A 187 7.84 4.87 24.88
C GLU A 187 8.49 3.77 25.73
N PHE A 188 9.74 3.98 26.11
CA PHE A 188 10.38 3.14 27.10
C PHE A 188 10.59 3.87 28.42
N ASN A 189 10.53 3.13 29.51
CA ASN A 189 10.78 3.60 30.87
C ASN A 189 11.67 2.61 31.63
N ALA A 190 12.71 3.11 32.26
CA ALA A 190 13.52 2.32 33.18
C ALA A 190 12.85 2.25 34.56
N VAL A 191 12.71 1.04 35.11
CA VAL A 191 12.04 0.76 36.38
C VAL A 191 12.94 -0.02 37.33
N THR A 192 12.58 -0.09 38.62
CA THR A 192 13.37 -0.85 39.64
C THR A 192 12.85 -2.25 39.83
N ASP A 193 11.54 -2.42 39.75
CA ASP A 193 10.89 -3.67 40.10
C ASP A 193 10.51 -4.44 38.85
N GLU A 194 11.16 -5.60 38.67
CA GLU A 194 10.92 -6.47 37.51
C GLU A 194 9.56 -7.14 37.58
N ARG A 195 9.06 -7.44 38.79
CA ARG A 195 7.77 -8.10 38.94
C ARG A 195 6.62 -7.17 38.54
N MET A 196 6.65 -5.94 39.05
CA MET A 196 5.67 -4.93 38.70
C MET A 196 5.72 -4.60 37.19
N ALA A 197 6.94 -4.57 36.62
CA ALA A 197 7.13 -4.36 35.19
C ALA A 197 6.44 -5.45 34.34
N ARG A 198 6.60 -6.71 34.73
CA ARG A 198 5.97 -7.85 34.04
C ARG A 198 4.46 -7.84 34.16
N GLU A 199 3.94 -7.56 35.36
CA GLU A 199 2.48 -7.44 35.59
C GLU A 199 1.86 -6.34 34.73
N LEU A 200 2.48 -5.16 34.65
CA LEU A 200 2.03 -4.04 33.80
C LEU A 200 2.03 -4.42 32.31
N VAL A 201 3.08 -5.09 31.85
CA VAL A 201 3.17 -5.52 30.46
C VAL A 201 2.10 -6.56 30.13
N GLU A 202 1.82 -7.50 31.03
CA GLU A 202 0.78 -8.51 30.83
C GLU A 202 -0.62 -7.88 30.77
N GLN A 203 -0.88 -6.88 31.64
CA GLN A 203 -2.14 -6.10 31.59
C GLN A 203 -2.28 -5.36 30.24
N ARG A 204 -1.21 -4.75 29.72
CA ARG A 204 -1.22 -4.08 28.40
C ARG A 204 -1.49 -5.07 27.27
N LYS A 205 -0.86 -6.24 27.30
CA LYS A 205 -1.08 -7.32 26.30
C LYS A 205 -2.54 -7.80 26.34
N GLN A 206 -3.09 -8.00 27.53
CA GLN A 206 -4.48 -8.42 27.67
C GLN A 206 -5.44 -7.35 27.14
N ALA A 207 -5.22 -6.09 27.49
CA ALA A 207 -6.04 -4.98 26.98
C ALA A 207 -5.99 -4.87 25.45
N GLN A 208 -4.82 -5.10 24.82
CA GLN A 208 -4.70 -5.14 23.36
C GLN A 208 -5.47 -6.33 22.76
N LYS A 209 -5.37 -7.52 23.36
CA LYS A 209 -6.14 -8.70 22.91
C LYS A 209 -7.64 -8.45 23.02
N ASP A 210 -8.10 -7.88 24.12
CA ASP A 210 -9.51 -7.59 24.35
C ASP A 210 -10.04 -6.53 23.37
N ALA A 211 -9.22 -5.50 23.05
CA ALA A 211 -9.56 -4.50 22.04
C ALA A 211 -9.69 -5.12 20.63
N LEU A 212 -8.76 -5.98 20.24
CA LEU A 212 -8.82 -6.73 18.98
C LEU A 212 -10.00 -7.69 18.92
N ALA A 213 -10.31 -8.40 20.03
CA ALA A 213 -11.46 -9.29 20.13
C ALA A 213 -12.79 -8.53 19.98
N LYS A 214 -12.91 -7.34 20.58
CA LYS A 214 -14.09 -6.47 20.44
C LYS A 214 -14.29 -5.96 19.02
N LEU A 215 -13.22 -5.66 18.28
CA LEU A 215 -13.28 -5.27 16.87
C LEU A 215 -13.77 -6.43 15.99
N ASN A 216 -13.40 -7.67 16.33
CA ASN A 216 -13.81 -8.87 15.60
C ASN A 216 -15.21 -9.41 15.99
N GLN A 217 -15.74 -9.03 17.16
CA GLN A 217 -17.01 -9.56 17.68
C GLN A 217 -18.27 -8.84 17.19
N LYS A 218 -18.18 -7.71 16.50
CA LYS A 218 -19.36 -7.03 15.95
C LYS A 218 -19.85 -7.71 14.66
N VAL A 219 -20.29 -8.97 14.78
CA VAL A 219 -21.10 -9.62 13.76
C VAL A 219 -22.56 -9.33 14.09
N THR A 220 -23.09 -8.22 13.59
CA THR A 220 -24.54 -7.96 13.54
C THR A 220 -25.11 -8.56 12.25
N LEU A 221 -26.43 -8.80 12.20
CA LEU A 221 -27.12 -9.28 10.99
C LEU A 221 -26.87 -8.36 9.79
N ASP A 222 -26.74 -7.05 10.00
CA ASP A 222 -26.38 -6.08 8.96
C ASP A 222 -24.98 -6.34 8.39
N ASN A 223 -24.01 -6.71 9.24
CA ASN A 223 -22.68 -7.11 8.80
C ASN A 223 -22.65 -8.49 8.13
N LEU A 224 -23.64 -9.33 8.36
CA LEU A 224 -23.77 -10.63 7.68
C LEU A 224 -24.11 -10.43 6.20
N PHE A 225 -25.03 -9.50 5.90
CA PHE A 225 -25.35 -9.12 4.52
C PHE A 225 -24.17 -8.44 3.82
N ALA A 226 -23.45 -7.55 4.51
CA ALA A 226 -22.22 -6.96 3.99
C ALA A 226 -21.13 -8.02 3.70
N ARG A 227 -20.98 -9.03 4.61
CA ARG A 227 -20.07 -10.17 4.40
C ARG A 227 -20.53 -11.13 3.31
N MET A 228 -21.83 -11.26 3.07
CA MET A 228 -22.33 -12.04 1.91
C MET A 228 -22.02 -11.34 0.59
N GLN A 229 -22.08 -10.01 0.55
CA GLN A 229 -21.56 -9.21 -0.57
C GLN A 229 -20.02 -9.24 -0.66
N GLU A 230 -19.31 -9.20 0.48
CA GLU A 230 -17.86 -9.41 0.54
C GLU A 230 -17.44 -10.83 0.10
N GLY A 231 -18.34 -11.82 0.15
CA GLY A 231 -18.10 -13.19 -0.32
C GLY A 231 -17.87 -13.29 -1.83
N GLU A 232 -18.27 -12.28 -2.60
CA GLU A 232 -17.97 -12.17 -4.04
C GLU A 232 -16.61 -11.48 -4.30
N MET A 233 -16.04 -10.76 -3.30
CA MET A 233 -14.74 -10.14 -3.43
C MET A 233 -13.61 -11.17 -3.30
N LYS A 234 -12.76 -11.23 -4.29
CA LYS A 234 -11.54 -12.05 -4.23
C LYS A 234 -10.59 -11.48 -3.18
N THR A 235 -10.03 -12.35 -2.34
CA THR A 235 -9.07 -11.94 -1.30
C THR A 235 -7.69 -12.46 -1.64
N LEU A 236 -6.71 -11.57 -1.73
CA LEU A 236 -5.30 -11.89 -1.85
C LEU A 236 -4.67 -11.87 -0.45
N ASN A 237 -4.38 -13.05 0.09
CA ASN A 237 -3.77 -13.21 1.39
C ASN A 237 -2.25 -13.07 1.29
N LEU A 238 -1.64 -12.29 2.18
CA LEU A 238 -0.19 -12.08 2.23
C LEU A 238 0.36 -12.33 3.63
N ILE A 239 1.59 -12.83 3.69
CA ILE A 239 2.42 -12.88 4.90
C ILE A 239 3.64 -12.00 4.65
N VAL A 240 3.88 -11.01 5.51
CA VAL A 240 4.99 -10.07 5.37
C VAL A 240 6.07 -10.38 6.41
N LYS A 241 7.30 -10.56 5.95
CA LYS A 241 8.50 -10.69 6.82
C LYS A 241 9.51 -9.64 6.42
N ALA A 242 10.09 -8.95 7.39
CA ALA A 242 11.08 -7.91 7.17
C ALA A 242 12.27 -8.01 8.14
N ASP A 243 13.33 -7.30 7.83
CA ASP A 243 14.53 -7.21 8.67
C ASP A 243 14.28 -6.46 9.98
N VAL A 244 13.43 -5.43 9.94
CA VAL A 244 13.06 -4.61 11.10
C VAL A 244 11.55 -4.42 11.20
N GLN A 245 11.07 -4.17 12.42
CA GLN A 245 9.63 -4.01 12.70
C GLN A 245 9.01 -2.84 11.92
N GLY A 246 9.72 -1.73 11.81
CA GLY A 246 9.26 -0.56 11.06
C GLY A 246 9.04 -0.82 9.58
N SER A 247 9.91 -1.65 8.96
CA SER A 247 9.76 -2.08 7.56
C SER A 247 8.56 -3.01 7.39
N ALA A 248 8.37 -3.97 8.29
CA ALA A 248 7.23 -4.90 8.25
C ALA A 248 5.89 -4.16 8.29
N GLU A 249 5.76 -3.18 9.19
CA GLU A 249 4.55 -2.36 9.29
C GLU A 249 4.35 -1.44 8.08
N ALA A 250 5.42 -0.83 7.56
CA ALA A 250 5.34 0.03 6.38
C ALA A 250 4.91 -0.75 5.13
N VAL A 251 5.50 -1.92 4.90
CA VAL A 251 5.14 -2.82 3.79
C VAL A 251 3.68 -3.28 3.94
N LYS A 252 3.29 -3.74 5.13
CA LYS A 252 1.90 -4.12 5.43
C LYS A 252 0.92 -3.00 5.07
N ALA A 253 1.13 -1.79 5.62
CA ALA A 253 0.23 -0.66 5.41
C ALA A 253 0.17 -0.22 3.93
N SER A 254 1.28 -0.33 3.20
CA SER A 254 1.33 0.00 1.77
C SER A 254 0.60 -1.03 0.92
N LEU A 255 0.78 -2.32 1.20
CA LEU A 255 0.10 -3.39 0.47
C LEU A 255 -1.42 -3.43 0.74
N GLU A 256 -1.86 -3.18 1.98
CA GLU A 256 -3.28 -3.11 2.31
C GLU A 256 -4.00 -1.93 1.63
N LYS A 257 -3.29 -0.82 1.35
CA LYS A 257 -3.84 0.35 0.63
C LYS A 257 -4.14 0.10 -0.85
N ILE A 258 -3.53 -0.91 -1.47
CA ILE A 258 -3.75 -1.26 -2.87
C ILE A 258 -5.13 -1.91 -3.09
N SER A 259 -5.79 -2.36 -2.02
CA SER A 259 -7.12 -2.98 -2.08
C SER A 259 -8.11 -2.12 -2.87
N ASN A 260 -8.89 -2.74 -3.74
CA ASN A 260 -9.94 -2.12 -4.53
C ASN A 260 -11.29 -2.82 -4.27
N GLU A 261 -12.35 -2.41 -4.96
CA GLU A 261 -13.70 -2.96 -4.79
C GLU A 261 -13.83 -4.42 -5.25
N GLU A 262 -12.95 -4.92 -6.11
CA GLU A 262 -13.01 -6.26 -6.70
C GLU A 262 -12.05 -7.25 -6.01
N VAL A 263 -10.89 -6.77 -5.53
CA VAL A 263 -9.86 -7.59 -4.87
C VAL A 263 -9.38 -6.92 -3.60
N ARG A 264 -9.48 -7.62 -2.49
CA ARG A 264 -8.98 -7.17 -1.19
C ARG A 264 -7.63 -7.80 -0.88
N VAL A 265 -6.64 -6.97 -0.63
CA VAL A 265 -5.33 -7.42 -0.10
C VAL A 265 -5.41 -7.50 1.42
N LYS A 266 -5.14 -8.66 1.99
CA LYS A 266 -5.16 -8.89 3.42
C LYS A 266 -3.82 -9.45 3.90
N VAL A 267 -3.13 -8.71 4.75
CA VAL A 267 -1.92 -9.21 5.42
C VAL A 267 -2.34 -10.00 6.66
N ILE A 268 -2.23 -11.32 6.59
CA ILE A 268 -2.61 -12.25 7.66
C ILE A 268 -1.61 -12.19 8.81
N HIS A 269 -0.33 -12.13 8.47
CA HIS A 269 0.75 -12.09 9.45
C HIS A 269 1.84 -11.13 8.98
N ALA A 270 2.34 -10.31 9.92
CA ALA A 270 3.51 -9.47 9.70
C ALA A 270 4.51 -9.70 10.85
N GLY A 271 5.76 -9.95 10.52
CA GLY A 271 6.77 -10.25 11.53
C GLY A 271 8.18 -9.89 11.12
N VAL A 272 9.08 -9.97 12.08
CA VAL A 272 10.50 -9.60 11.93
C VAL A 272 11.38 -10.85 11.90
N GLY A 273 12.44 -10.78 11.11
CA GLY A 273 13.44 -11.83 10.98
C GLY A 273 13.28 -12.69 9.72
N ALA A 274 14.07 -13.75 9.62
CA ALA A 274 14.04 -14.68 8.49
C ALA A 274 12.67 -15.38 8.40
N ILE A 275 12.29 -15.77 7.18
CA ILE A 275 11.13 -16.62 6.96
C ILE A 275 11.44 -18.02 7.52
N ASN A 276 10.57 -18.52 8.35
CA ASN A 276 10.71 -19.83 9.01
C ASN A 276 9.66 -20.83 8.52
N GLU A 277 9.79 -22.09 8.93
CA GLU A 277 8.87 -23.16 8.51
C GLU A 277 7.42 -22.92 8.97
N SER A 278 7.19 -22.27 10.12
CA SER A 278 5.84 -21.92 10.60
C SER A 278 5.17 -20.90 9.70
N ASP A 279 5.93 -19.95 9.14
CA ASP A 279 5.41 -18.97 8.17
C ASP A 279 4.95 -19.68 6.88
N VAL A 280 5.74 -20.67 6.42
CA VAL A 280 5.41 -21.48 5.23
C VAL A 280 4.16 -22.32 5.48
N LEU A 281 4.03 -22.92 6.65
CA LEU A 281 2.85 -23.71 7.02
C LEU A 281 1.60 -22.83 7.05
N LEU A 282 1.70 -21.63 7.64
CA LEU A 282 0.61 -20.65 7.65
C LEU A 282 0.23 -20.21 6.23
N ALA A 283 1.22 -19.96 5.36
CA ALA A 283 0.97 -19.62 3.97
C ALA A 283 0.25 -20.74 3.21
N SER A 284 0.70 -21.98 3.37
CA SER A 284 0.09 -23.14 2.73
C SER A 284 -1.36 -23.36 3.16
N THR A 285 -1.68 -23.18 4.45
CA THR A 285 -3.04 -23.37 4.97
C THR A 285 -3.99 -22.24 4.63
N SER A 286 -3.49 -21.03 4.45
CA SER A 286 -4.28 -19.83 4.15
C SER A 286 -4.27 -19.42 2.66
N GLY A 287 -3.55 -20.15 1.81
CA GLY A 287 -3.36 -19.79 0.40
C GLY A 287 -2.67 -18.44 0.23
N ALA A 288 -1.75 -18.09 1.13
CA ALA A 288 -1.09 -16.79 1.15
C ALA A 288 0.25 -16.81 0.41
N ILE A 289 0.61 -15.67 -0.17
CA ILE A 289 1.94 -15.41 -0.74
C ILE A 289 2.83 -14.85 0.37
N ILE A 290 4.08 -15.31 0.46
CA ILE A 290 5.05 -14.77 1.41
C ILE A 290 5.86 -13.67 0.76
N VAL A 291 5.81 -12.48 1.35
CA VAL A 291 6.56 -11.29 0.95
C VAL A 291 7.72 -11.08 1.94
N GLY A 292 8.94 -11.33 1.47
CA GLY A 292 10.16 -11.09 2.24
C GLY A 292 10.83 -9.76 1.86
N PHE A 293 10.83 -8.80 2.78
CA PHE A 293 11.48 -7.51 2.58
C PHE A 293 12.84 -7.48 3.29
N ASN A 294 13.93 -7.39 2.53
CA ASN A 294 15.34 -7.51 2.99
C ASN A 294 15.66 -8.79 3.75
N VAL A 295 14.82 -9.81 3.71
CA VAL A 295 15.03 -11.10 4.39
C VAL A 295 15.01 -12.26 3.41
N ARG A 296 15.50 -13.41 3.86
CA ARG A 296 15.50 -14.66 3.09
C ARG A 296 14.96 -15.79 3.97
N PRO A 297 14.42 -16.85 3.37
CA PRO A 297 14.02 -18.04 4.10
C PRO A 297 15.25 -18.75 4.70
N ASP A 298 15.05 -19.41 5.83
CA ASP A 298 16.00 -20.39 6.31
C ASP A 298 15.95 -21.68 5.46
N ALA A 299 16.92 -22.57 5.66
CA ALA A 299 17.01 -23.79 4.84
C ALA A 299 15.78 -24.71 5.01
N ALA A 300 15.19 -24.76 6.21
CA ALA A 300 13.98 -25.55 6.47
C ALA A 300 12.75 -24.94 5.78
N ALA A 301 12.58 -23.62 5.88
CA ALA A 301 11.49 -22.90 5.20
C ALA A 301 11.60 -23.02 3.67
N GLN A 302 12.80 -22.93 3.12
CA GLN A 302 13.00 -23.10 1.68
C GLN A 302 12.60 -24.50 1.21
N ALA A 303 13.03 -25.56 1.93
CA ALA A 303 12.66 -26.93 1.61
C ALA A 303 11.16 -27.19 1.78
N SER A 304 10.55 -26.68 2.84
CA SER A 304 9.10 -26.76 3.10
C SER A 304 8.29 -25.98 2.07
N GLY A 305 8.74 -24.78 1.67
CA GLY A 305 8.08 -23.95 0.65
C GLY A 305 8.02 -24.64 -0.72
N HIS A 306 9.12 -25.26 -1.14
CA HIS A 306 9.13 -26.05 -2.38
C HIS A 306 8.19 -27.26 -2.31
N ARG A 307 8.14 -27.98 -1.18
CA ARG A 307 7.23 -29.12 -1.00
C ARG A 307 5.76 -28.71 -0.97
N ALA A 308 5.46 -27.59 -0.32
CA ALA A 308 4.10 -27.08 -0.19
C ALA A 308 3.66 -26.19 -1.37
N ASN A 309 4.50 -25.97 -2.36
CA ASN A 309 4.28 -25.08 -3.51
C ASN A 309 3.79 -23.68 -3.10
N VAL A 310 4.42 -23.12 -2.05
CA VAL A 310 4.13 -21.78 -1.55
C VAL A 310 4.93 -20.75 -2.33
N ASP A 311 4.27 -19.73 -2.87
CA ASP A 311 4.94 -18.63 -3.57
C ASP A 311 5.62 -17.70 -2.56
N MET A 312 6.93 -17.47 -2.75
CA MET A 312 7.75 -16.61 -1.91
C MET A 312 8.45 -15.56 -2.76
N ARG A 313 8.15 -14.29 -2.53
CA ARG A 313 8.69 -13.15 -3.26
C ARG A 313 9.59 -12.32 -2.35
N PHE A 314 10.71 -11.80 -2.90
CA PHE A 314 11.73 -11.12 -2.13
C PHE A 314 12.06 -9.77 -2.75
N TYR A 315 11.87 -8.71 -1.96
CA TYR A 315 12.07 -7.34 -2.39
C TYR A 315 13.06 -6.60 -1.51
N ARG A 316 13.69 -5.59 -2.09
CA ARG A 316 14.52 -4.60 -1.38
C ARG A 316 13.95 -3.20 -1.48
N VAL A 317 13.13 -2.97 -2.48
CA VAL A 317 12.45 -1.70 -2.75
C VAL A 317 10.95 -1.92 -2.61
N ILE A 318 10.26 -1.05 -1.86
CA ILE A 318 8.84 -1.22 -1.57
C ILE A 318 7.97 -1.07 -2.83
N TYR A 319 8.39 -0.23 -3.77
CA TYR A 319 7.64 0.00 -5.01
C TYR A 319 7.59 -1.25 -5.89
N GLU A 320 8.68 -2.03 -5.95
CA GLU A 320 8.70 -3.31 -6.66
C GLU A 320 7.67 -4.30 -6.10
N ALA A 321 7.53 -4.33 -4.77
CA ALA A 321 6.52 -5.17 -4.12
C ALA A 321 5.09 -4.70 -4.43
N ILE A 322 4.86 -3.39 -4.45
CA ILE A 322 3.58 -2.79 -4.79
C ILE A 322 3.20 -3.15 -6.24
N ASP A 323 4.08 -2.87 -7.19
CA ASP A 323 3.83 -3.09 -8.62
C ASP A 323 3.54 -4.56 -8.93
N GLU A 324 4.30 -5.50 -8.31
CA GLU A 324 4.10 -6.94 -8.54
C GLU A 324 2.79 -7.46 -7.90
N ILE A 325 2.43 -6.97 -6.72
CA ILE A 325 1.15 -7.32 -6.09
C ILE A 325 -0.04 -6.72 -6.85
N GLU A 326 0.07 -5.49 -7.36
CA GLU A 326 -0.95 -4.92 -8.26
C GLU A 326 -1.11 -5.74 -9.55
N ALA A 327 -0.01 -6.20 -10.14
CA ALA A 327 -0.06 -7.08 -11.30
C ALA A 327 -0.73 -8.42 -10.98
N ALA A 328 -0.44 -9.01 -9.80
CA ALA A 328 -1.09 -10.23 -9.33
C ALA A 328 -2.60 -10.02 -9.11
N MET A 329 -3.01 -8.88 -8.54
CA MET A 329 -4.42 -8.52 -8.38
C MET A 329 -5.14 -8.42 -9.73
N LYS A 330 -4.53 -7.75 -10.72
CA LYS A 330 -5.08 -7.65 -12.08
C LYS A 330 -5.26 -9.04 -12.71
N GLY A 331 -4.32 -9.95 -12.52
CA GLY A 331 -4.42 -11.33 -12.97
C GLY A 331 -5.52 -12.16 -12.29
N MET A 332 -5.95 -11.75 -11.09
CA MET A 332 -7.07 -12.39 -10.38
C MET A 332 -8.45 -11.94 -10.87
N LEU A 333 -8.54 -10.81 -11.57
CA LEU A 333 -9.82 -10.26 -12.03
C LEU A 333 -10.42 -11.18 -13.11
N ALA A 334 -11.76 -11.26 -13.15
CA ALA A 334 -12.43 -11.91 -14.27
C ALA A 334 -12.24 -11.05 -15.53
N PRO A 335 -12.08 -11.69 -16.73
CA PRO A 335 -11.99 -10.95 -17.97
C PRO A 335 -13.26 -10.10 -18.15
N LYS A 336 -13.08 -8.83 -18.45
CA LYS A 336 -14.19 -7.92 -18.76
C LYS A 336 -14.46 -8.05 -20.24
N PHE A 337 -15.70 -8.44 -20.57
CA PHE A 337 -16.15 -8.50 -21.94
C PHE A 337 -16.91 -7.22 -22.27
N GLU A 338 -16.54 -6.58 -23.37
CA GLU A 338 -17.29 -5.45 -23.94
C GLU A 338 -17.98 -5.88 -25.23
N GLU A 339 -19.17 -5.35 -25.43
CA GLU A 339 -19.90 -5.57 -26.68
C GLU A 339 -19.27 -4.72 -27.79
N VAL A 340 -18.84 -5.38 -28.85
CA VAL A 340 -18.30 -4.71 -30.02
C VAL A 340 -19.24 -5.00 -31.20
N VAL A 341 -19.86 -3.96 -31.73
CA VAL A 341 -20.69 -4.07 -32.94
C VAL A 341 -19.76 -4.33 -34.11
N ILE A 342 -19.99 -5.43 -34.82
CA ILE A 342 -19.18 -5.86 -35.96
C ILE A 342 -19.75 -5.52 -37.31
N GLY A 343 -21.06 -5.23 -37.39
CA GLY A 343 -21.72 -4.77 -38.62
C GLY A 343 -23.23 -4.74 -38.53
N HIS A 344 -23.83 -4.08 -39.53
CA HIS A 344 -25.27 -3.94 -39.64
C HIS A 344 -25.75 -4.54 -40.97
N ALA A 345 -26.87 -5.29 -40.92
CA ALA A 345 -27.53 -5.81 -42.08
C ALA A 345 -29.01 -5.38 -42.11
N GLU A 346 -29.47 -4.85 -43.23
CA GLU A 346 -30.84 -4.43 -43.44
C GLU A 346 -31.67 -5.56 -44.10
N VAL A 347 -32.82 -5.89 -43.53
CA VAL A 347 -33.76 -6.86 -44.06
C VAL A 347 -34.47 -6.29 -45.27
N ARG A 348 -34.29 -6.86 -46.45
CA ARG A 348 -34.97 -6.45 -47.69
C ARG A 348 -36.15 -7.31 -48.02
N MET A 349 -36.13 -8.60 -47.71
CA MET A 349 -37.25 -9.54 -47.97
C MET A 349 -37.31 -10.58 -46.85
N THR A 350 -38.50 -11.06 -46.57
CA THR A 350 -38.71 -12.14 -45.61
C THR A 350 -39.32 -13.37 -46.26
N TYR A 351 -38.79 -14.55 -45.93
CA TYR A 351 -39.29 -15.82 -46.45
C TYR A 351 -39.70 -16.74 -45.30
N LYS A 352 -40.94 -17.22 -45.30
CA LYS A 352 -41.40 -18.21 -44.31
C LYS A 352 -41.11 -19.62 -44.77
N VAL A 353 -40.24 -20.33 -44.09
CA VAL A 353 -39.85 -21.71 -44.38
C VAL A 353 -40.31 -22.60 -43.24
N SER A 354 -41.15 -23.60 -43.54
CA SER A 354 -41.76 -24.47 -42.51
C SER A 354 -40.79 -25.23 -41.61
N ALA A 355 -39.57 -25.48 -42.07
CA ALA A 355 -38.55 -26.23 -41.33
C ALA A 355 -37.64 -25.39 -40.46
N VAL A 356 -37.49 -24.06 -40.73
CA VAL A 356 -36.42 -23.22 -40.13
C VAL A 356 -36.99 -21.87 -39.59
N GLY A 357 -38.29 -21.61 -39.77
CA GLY A 357 -38.91 -20.37 -39.40
C GLY A 357 -38.83 -19.25 -40.47
N THR A 358 -38.73 -18.00 -40.03
CA THR A 358 -38.59 -16.87 -40.95
C THR A 358 -37.12 -16.65 -41.31
N VAL A 359 -36.84 -16.72 -42.61
CA VAL A 359 -35.50 -16.40 -43.16
C VAL A 359 -35.54 -14.97 -43.66
N ALA A 360 -34.65 -14.12 -43.17
CA ALA A 360 -34.49 -12.73 -43.61
C ALA A 360 -33.44 -12.67 -44.73
N GLY A 361 -33.85 -12.17 -45.90
CA GLY A 361 -32.93 -11.76 -46.97
C GLY A 361 -32.39 -10.38 -46.66
N CYS A 362 -31.13 -10.32 -46.26
CA CYS A 362 -30.51 -9.09 -45.75
C CYS A 362 -29.39 -8.60 -46.70
N MET A 363 -29.19 -7.30 -46.68
CA MET A 363 -28.02 -6.65 -47.29
C MET A 363 -27.13 -6.10 -46.18
N VAL A 364 -25.86 -6.48 -46.13
CA VAL A 364 -24.91 -5.95 -45.16
C VAL A 364 -24.53 -4.54 -45.56
N LYS A 365 -24.86 -3.57 -44.70
CA LYS A 365 -24.62 -2.13 -44.94
C LYS A 365 -23.20 -1.70 -44.59
N ASP A 366 -22.74 -2.15 -43.46
CA ASP A 366 -21.41 -1.85 -42.96
C ASP A 366 -20.80 -3.05 -42.21
N GLY A 367 -19.49 -2.99 -42.01
CA GLY A 367 -18.77 -4.02 -41.29
C GLY A 367 -18.84 -5.40 -41.84
N LYS A 368 -19.06 -6.40 -41.03
CA LYS A 368 -19.25 -7.78 -41.39
C LYS A 368 -20.23 -8.49 -40.45
N VAL A 369 -20.88 -9.51 -40.95
CA VAL A 369 -21.74 -10.43 -40.20
C VAL A 369 -21.06 -11.77 -40.10
N THR A 370 -20.89 -12.30 -38.88
CA THR A 370 -20.30 -13.64 -38.68
C THR A 370 -21.36 -14.57 -38.07
N ARG A 371 -21.29 -15.86 -38.38
CA ARG A 371 -22.26 -16.84 -37.91
C ARG A 371 -22.34 -16.97 -36.40
N ASP A 372 -21.21 -16.77 -35.70
CA ASP A 372 -21.08 -16.94 -34.25
C ASP A 372 -21.37 -15.64 -33.49
N ALA A 373 -21.79 -14.58 -34.21
CA ALA A 373 -22.14 -13.30 -33.59
C ALA A 373 -23.54 -13.37 -32.97
N LYS A 374 -23.76 -12.55 -31.97
CA LYS A 374 -25.10 -12.21 -31.48
C LYS A 374 -25.73 -11.17 -32.38
N VAL A 375 -27.03 -11.17 -32.46
CA VAL A 375 -27.79 -10.24 -33.31
C VAL A 375 -28.88 -9.57 -32.50
N ARG A 376 -28.97 -8.26 -32.68
CA ARG A 376 -30.02 -7.40 -32.12
C ARG A 376 -30.89 -6.92 -33.28
N VAL A 377 -32.18 -7.19 -33.20
CA VAL A 377 -33.15 -6.78 -34.21
C VAL A 377 -33.67 -5.38 -33.86
N LEU A 378 -33.38 -4.42 -34.71
CA LEU A 378 -33.83 -3.02 -34.57
C LEU A 378 -34.98 -2.74 -35.53
N ARG A 379 -36.10 -2.24 -35.00
CA ARG A 379 -37.24 -1.72 -35.75
C ARG A 379 -37.43 -0.27 -35.39
N ASP A 380 -37.38 0.64 -36.37
CA ASP A 380 -37.42 2.09 -36.13
C ASP A 380 -36.40 2.55 -35.07
N ASN A 381 -35.19 2.02 -35.09
CA ASN A 381 -34.11 2.22 -34.13
C ASN A 381 -34.41 1.77 -32.67
N ILE A 382 -35.47 0.97 -32.49
CA ILE A 382 -35.80 0.37 -31.19
C ILE A 382 -35.45 -1.12 -31.21
N VAL A 383 -34.75 -1.58 -30.17
CA VAL A 383 -34.41 -3.01 -30.01
C VAL A 383 -35.69 -3.79 -29.72
N VAL A 384 -36.09 -4.66 -30.65
CA VAL A 384 -37.28 -5.49 -30.55
C VAL A 384 -36.93 -6.89 -30.01
N TYR A 385 -35.74 -7.38 -30.36
CA TYR A 385 -35.26 -8.71 -29.94
C TYR A 385 -33.74 -8.77 -29.93
N GLU A 386 -33.19 -9.57 -29.03
CA GLU A 386 -31.76 -9.90 -28.98
C GLU A 386 -31.61 -11.41 -28.86
N GLY A 387 -30.71 -11.98 -29.66
CA GLY A 387 -30.50 -13.42 -29.71
C GLY A 387 -29.26 -13.83 -30.50
N GLU A 388 -29.18 -15.09 -30.87
CA GLU A 388 -28.08 -15.65 -31.67
C GLU A 388 -28.50 -15.80 -33.13
N ILE A 389 -27.53 -15.76 -34.04
CA ILE A 389 -27.76 -16.07 -35.45
C ILE A 389 -27.97 -17.57 -35.58
N GLY A 390 -29.15 -18.01 -36.01
CA GLY A 390 -29.49 -19.40 -36.19
C GLY A 390 -28.83 -19.99 -37.44
N SER A 391 -28.83 -19.25 -38.54
CA SER A 391 -28.11 -19.62 -39.77
C SER A 391 -27.68 -18.37 -40.54
N LEU A 392 -26.52 -18.46 -41.21
CA LEU A 392 -26.01 -17.46 -42.13
C LEU A 392 -25.69 -18.15 -43.47
N GLN A 393 -26.34 -17.72 -44.53
CA GLN A 393 -26.21 -18.31 -45.87
C GLN A 393 -25.96 -17.23 -46.92
N ARG A 394 -25.18 -17.56 -47.93
CA ARG A 394 -25.03 -16.75 -49.13
C ARG A 394 -25.43 -17.59 -50.34
N PHE A 395 -26.51 -17.15 -51.00
CA PHE A 395 -27.23 -17.94 -52.01
C PHE A 395 -27.76 -19.28 -51.42
N LYS A 396 -27.13 -20.40 -51.70
CA LYS A 396 -27.51 -21.74 -51.18
C LYS A 396 -26.48 -22.33 -50.24
N ASP A 397 -25.32 -21.66 -50.07
CA ASP A 397 -24.21 -22.18 -49.28
C ASP A 397 -24.15 -21.55 -47.92
N GLN A 398 -23.80 -22.32 -46.89
CA GLN A 398 -23.52 -21.78 -45.56
C GLN A 398 -22.25 -20.93 -45.57
N ALA A 399 -22.35 -19.69 -45.09
CA ALA A 399 -21.23 -18.79 -44.97
C ALA A 399 -20.78 -18.67 -43.51
N LYS A 400 -19.45 -18.57 -43.29
CA LYS A 400 -18.90 -18.27 -41.99
C LYS A 400 -18.98 -16.76 -41.68
N GLU A 401 -18.74 -15.94 -42.68
CA GLU A 401 -18.84 -14.47 -42.59
C GLU A 401 -19.33 -13.87 -43.92
N VAL A 402 -19.98 -12.73 -43.85
CA VAL A 402 -20.40 -11.92 -45.00
C VAL A 402 -20.04 -10.47 -44.75
N THR A 403 -19.33 -9.84 -45.67
CA THR A 403 -18.85 -8.46 -45.59
C THR A 403 -19.84 -7.45 -46.16
N ALA A 404 -19.65 -6.18 -45.87
CA ALA A 404 -20.45 -5.07 -46.39
C ALA A 404 -20.57 -5.11 -47.92
N GLY A 405 -21.75 -4.77 -48.46
CA GLY A 405 -22.08 -4.74 -49.88
C GLY A 405 -22.55 -6.07 -50.45
N TYR A 406 -22.64 -7.14 -49.66
CA TYR A 406 -23.13 -8.45 -50.09
C TYR A 406 -24.48 -8.81 -49.44
N GLU A 407 -25.25 -9.56 -50.21
CA GLU A 407 -26.54 -10.11 -49.74
C GLU A 407 -26.35 -11.42 -49.02
N CYS A 408 -27.12 -11.65 -47.96
CA CYS A 408 -27.12 -12.90 -47.20
C CYS A 408 -28.52 -13.27 -46.71
N GLY A 409 -28.74 -14.54 -46.48
CA GLY A 409 -29.91 -15.06 -45.78
C GLY A 409 -29.59 -15.35 -44.34
N MET A 410 -30.38 -14.79 -43.41
CA MET A 410 -30.15 -14.97 -41.97
C MET A 410 -31.42 -15.46 -41.29
N THR A 411 -31.25 -16.31 -40.28
CA THR A 411 -32.31 -16.62 -39.31
C THR A 411 -31.87 -16.20 -37.93
N VAL A 412 -32.79 -15.73 -37.11
CA VAL A 412 -32.53 -15.38 -35.71
C VAL A 412 -33.13 -16.50 -34.84
N ALA A 413 -32.33 -17.07 -33.96
CA ALA A 413 -32.76 -18.17 -33.10
C ALA A 413 -33.90 -17.67 -32.16
N GLY A 414 -35.02 -18.41 -32.17
CA GLY A 414 -36.17 -18.10 -31.30
C GLY A 414 -37.03 -16.92 -31.71
N TYR A 415 -36.77 -16.26 -32.87
CA TYR A 415 -37.53 -15.07 -33.29
C TYR A 415 -37.97 -15.18 -34.74
N ASN A 416 -39.32 -15.08 -34.98
CA ASN A 416 -39.94 -15.25 -36.29
C ASN A 416 -40.69 -13.98 -36.79
N ASP A 417 -40.85 -12.93 -35.96
CA ASP A 417 -41.57 -11.69 -36.37
C ASP A 417 -40.61 -10.67 -37.01
N ILE A 418 -39.82 -11.13 -37.96
CA ILE A 418 -38.92 -10.30 -38.77
C ILE A 418 -39.74 -9.61 -39.86
N LYS A 419 -39.56 -8.29 -40.03
CA LYS A 419 -40.21 -7.46 -41.03
C LYS A 419 -39.21 -6.84 -41.99
N GLU A 420 -39.71 -6.43 -43.16
CA GLU A 420 -38.92 -5.66 -44.11
C GLU A 420 -38.50 -4.33 -43.49
N PHE A 421 -37.27 -3.89 -43.75
CA PHE A 421 -36.58 -2.73 -43.19
C PHE A 421 -36.16 -2.84 -41.73
N ASP A 422 -36.31 -4.00 -41.08
CA ASP A 422 -35.63 -4.24 -39.81
C ASP A 422 -34.11 -4.21 -40.03
N ILE A 423 -33.36 -3.68 -39.05
CA ILE A 423 -31.90 -3.65 -39.07
C ILE A 423 -31.37 -4.71 -38.08
N PHE A 424 -30.54 -5.58 -38.55
CA PHE A 424 -29.80 -6.53 -37.72
C PHE A 424 -28.46 -5.95 -37.34
N GLU A 425 -28.33 -5.54 -36.11
CA GLU A 425 -27.06 -5.12 -35.51
C GLU A 425 -26.35 -6.37 -34.98
N CYS A 426 -25.25 -6.73 -35.61
CA CYS A 426 -24.46 -7.89 -35.22
C CYS A 426 -23.31 -7.46 -34.31
N PHE A 427 -23.18 -8.09 -33.16
CA PHE A 427 -22.14 -7.77 -32.18
C PHE A 427 -21.50 -9.03 -31.62
N THR A 428 -20.29 -8.87 -31.09
CA THR A 428 -19.55 -9.95 -30.41
C THR A 428 -19.03 -9.43 -29.08
N MET A 429 -18.89 -10.34 -28.10
CA MET A 429 -18.27 -10.03 -26.83
C MET A 429 -16.75 -10.18 -26.99
N GLN A 430 -16.02 -9.09 -26.92
CA GLN A 430 -14.54 -9.10 -26.92
C GLN A 430 -13.99 -8.91 -25.52
N GLU A 431 -12.99 -9.72 -25.18
CA GLU A 431 -12.24 -9.57 -23.95
C GLU A 431 -11.35 -8.33 -24.04
N VAL A 432 -11.58 -7.38 -23.12
CA VAL A 432 -10.75 -6.18 -23.01
C VAL A 432 -9.61 -6.46 -22.06
N LYS A 433 -8.37 -6.37 -22.53
CA LYS A 433 -7.17 -6.42 -21.69
C LYS A 433 -7.14 -5.18 -20.79
N ARG A 434 -7.12 -5.40 -19.47
CA ARG A 434 -6.96 -4.36 -18.44
C ARG A 434 -5.49 -4.05 -18.13
#